data_ed85ccae1ef1d484f65c1f1e33f3dcb4
#
_entry.id   ed85ccae1ef1d484f65c1f1e33f3dcb4
#
_cell.length_a   1.000
_cell.length_b   1.000
_cell.length_c   1.000
_cell.angle_alpha   90.00
_cell.angle_beta   90.00
_cell.angle_gamma   90.00
#
_symmetry.space_group_name_H-M   'P 1'
#
loop_
_entity.id
_entity.type
_entity.pdbx_description
1 polymer ?
#
loop_
_entity_poly.entity_id
_entity_poly.type
_entity_poly.pdbx_seq_one_letter_code
_entity_poly.pdbx_strand_id
1 'polypeptide(L)'
;GKGGAIVNVSSAASRLGAPGEYVDYAASKGAVDSLTTGLALEVAAQGIRVNGVRPGLIYTDIHASGGEPGRVDRVKSMLPMQRGGQPVEVAQAIVWLLSDKASYVTGSFLELAGGK
;
A
#
# COMPACT_ATOMS: atom_id res chain seq x y z
N GLY A 1 -11.19 -24.39 8.96
CA GLY A 1 -11.20 -23.06 8.78
C GLY A 1 -11.31 -22.23 10.03
N LYS A 2 -10.21 -21.75 10.45
CA LYS A 2 -10.17 -20.84 11.59
C LYS A 2 -10.01 -19.40 11.15
N GLY A 3 -10.33 -19.13 9.90
CA GLY A 3 -10.15 -17.82 9.33
C GLY A 3 -8.82 -17.69 8.63
N GLY A 4 -8.40 -16.47 8.41
CA GLY A 4 -7.15 -16.20 7.70
C GLY A 4 -6.94 -14.72 7.58
N ALA A 5 -5.89 -14.34 6.86
CA ALA A 5 -5.59 -12.95 6.62
C ALA A 5 -5.09 -12.75 5.19
N ILE A 6 -5.59 -11.71 4.56
CA ILE A 6 -5.21 -11.31 3.21
C ILE A 6 -4.72 -9.87 3.27
N VAL A 7 -3.63 -9.59 2.57
CA VAL A 7 -3.14 -8.22 2.42
C VAL A 7 -3.01 -7.92 0.93
N ASN A 8 -3.69 -6.89 0.49
CA ASN A 8 -3.61 -6.43 -0.88
C ASN A 8 -2.62 -5.26 -0.97
N VAL A 9 -1.78 -5.27 -2.00
CA VAL A 9 -0.83 -4.19 -2.21
C VAL A 9 -1.45 -3.18 -3.16
N SER A 10 -1.76 -2.02 -2.61
CA SER A 10 -2.28 -0.89 -3.36
C SER A 10 -1.15 0.12 -3.59
N SER A 11 -1.45 1.41 -3.51
CA SER A 11 -0.47 2.47 -3.70
C SER A 11 -1.01 3.76 -3.10
N ALA A 12 -0.11 4.61 -2.63
CA ALA A 12 -0.47 5.97 -2.24
C ALA A 12 -1.13 6.72 -3.41
N ALA A 13 -0.83 6.34 -4.65
CA ALA A 13 -1.44 6.94 -5.84
C ALA A 13 -2.96 6.81 -5.84
N SER A 14 -3.53 5.75 -5.25
CA SER A 14 -4.98 5.58 -5.17
C SER A 14 -5.65 6.72 -4.40
N ARG A 15 -4.96 7.27 -3.41
CA ARG A 15 -5.44 8.37 -2.58
C ARG A 15 -5.02 9.73 -3.15
N LEU A 16 -3.83 9.80 -3.74
CA LEU A 16 -3.25 11.05 -4.22
C LEU A 16 -3.61 11.37 -5.68
N GLY A 17 -4.05 10.37 -6.45
CA GLY A 17 -4.48 10.55 -7.83
C GLY A 17 -3.37 10.59 -8.86
N ALA A 18 -2.12 10.81 -8.45
CA ALA A 18 -0.95 10.88 -9.32
C ALA A 18 -1.15 11.79 -10.55
N PRO A 19 -1.67 13.01 -10.38
CA PRO A 19 -1.97 13.89 -11.51
C PRO A 19 -0.69 14.22 -12.29
N GLY A 20 -0.80 14.17 -13.61
CA GLY A 20 0.33 14.48 -14.49
C GLY A 20 1.36 13.37 -14.59
N GLU A 21 1.16 12.24 -13.91
CA GLU A 21 2.10 11.12 -13.94
C GLU A 21 1.39 9.80 -14.26
N TYR A 22 0.55 9.29 -13.32
CA TYR A 22 -0.01 7.94 -13.42
C TYR A 22 -1.49 7.89 -13.05
N VAL A 23 -2.32 8.74 -13.67
CA VAL A 23 -3.76 8.79 -13.34
C VAL A 23 -4.43 7.43 -13.55
N ASP A 24 -4.09 6.74 -14.64
CA ASP A 24 -4.62 5.41 -14.93
C ASP A 24 -4.19 4.38 -13.90
N TYR A 25 -2.92 4.41 -13.50
CA TYR A 25 -2.39 3.56 -12.44
C TYR A 25 -3.11 3.85 -11.12
N ALA A 26 -3.28 5.14 -10.79
CA ALA A 26 -3.99 5.54 -9.58
C ALA A 26 -5.42 5.00 -9.57
N ALA A 27 -6.11 5.05 -10.71
CA ALA A 27 -7.47 4.52 -10.84
C ALA A 27 -7.50 3.00 -10.62
N SER A 28 -6.52 2.27 -11.17
CA SER A 28 -6.45 0.82 -11.00
C SER A 28 -6.22 0.44 -9.53
N LYS A 29 -5.39 1.20 -8.82
CA LYS A 29 -5.15 0.96 -7.40
C LYS A 29 -6.34 1.38 -6.54
N GLY A 30 -7.11 2.38 -6.98
CA GLY A 30 -8.38 2.72 -6.35
C GLY A 30 -9.37 1.56 -6.40
N ALA A 31 -9.37 0.82 -7.49
CA ALA A 31 -10.20 -0.38 -7.61
C ALA A 31 -9.76 -1.46 -6.60
N VAL A 32 -8.45 -1.62 -6.40
CA VAL A 32 -7.91 -2.54 -5.38
C VAL A 32 -8.39 -2.12 -3.98
N ASP A 33 -8.41 -0.82 -3.69
CA ASP A 33 -8.87 -0.31 -2.39
C ASP A 33 -10.35 -0.62 -2.17
N SER A 34 -11.19 -0.39 -3.17
CA SER A 34 -12.62 -0.68 -3.07
C SER A 34 -12.87 -2.18 -2.90
N LEU A 35 -12.13 -3.00 -3.62
CA LEU A 35 -12.22 -4.45 -3.48
C LEU A 35 -11.84 -4.88 -2.06
N THR A 36 -10.75 -4.33 -1.53
CA THR A 36 -10.28 -4.63 -0.18
C THR A 36 -11.36 -4.32 0.86
N THR A 37 -11.94 -3.13 0.78
CA THR A 37 -13.01 -2.72 1.70
C THR A 37 -14.22 -3.64 1.59
N GLY A 38 -14.70 -3.88 0.38
CA GLY A 38 -15.88 -4.72 0.17
C GLY A 38 -15.68 -6.15 0.63
N LEU A 39 -14.54 -6.73 0.27
CA LEU A 39 -14.24 -8.10 0.66
C LEU A 39 -14.08 -8.23 2.17
N ALA A 40 -13.43 -7.25 2.82
CA ALA A 40 -13.29 -7.26 4.27
C ALA A 40 -14.63 -7.35 4.96
N LEU A 41 -15.61 -6.57 4.50
CA LEU A 41 -16.95 -6.59 5.06
C LEU A 41 -17.67 -7.91 4.82
N GLU A 42 -17.50 -8.49 3.63
CA GLU A 42 -18.17 -9.76 3.29
C GLU A 42 -17.70 -10.94 4.13
N VAL A 43 -16.39 -11.00 4.45
CA VAL A 43 -15.81 -12.18 5.06
C VAL A 43 -15.45 -12.03 6.53
N ALA A 44 -15.72 -10.86 7.12
CA ALA A 44 -15.37 -10.59 8.52
C ALA A 44 -16.00 -11.61 9.48
N ALA A 45 -17.27 -11.96 9.26
CA ALA A 45 -17.97 -12.91 10.13
C ALA A 45 -17.40 -14.34 10.03
N GLN A 46 -16.65 -14.62 8.98
CA GLN A 46 -15.98 -15.91 8.80
C GLN A 46 -14.60 -15.96 9.46
N GLY A 47 -14.21 -14.86 10.12
CA GLY A 47 -12.91 -14.77 10.77
C GLY A 47 -11.77 -14.50 9.82
N ILE A 48 -12.06 -14.02 8.62
CA ILE A 48 -11.04 -13.68 7.63
C ILE A 48 -10.84 -12.17 7.64
N ARG A 49 -9.59 -11.75 7.79
CA ARG A 49 -9.23 -10.33 7.80
C ARG A 49 -8.65 -9.95 6.43
N VAL A 50 -9.05 -8.80 5.92
CA VAL A 50 -8.60 -8.31 4.63
C VAL A 50 -8.19 -6.85 4.80
N ASN A 51 -6.93 -6.57 4.56
CA ASN A 51 -6.36 -5.24 4.71
C ASN A 51 -5.52 -4.88 3.49
N GLY A 52 -5.13 -3.63 3.40
CA GLY A 52 -4.28 -3.16 2.32
C GLY A 52 -3.08 -2.38 2.84
N VAL A 53 -2.07 -2.27 2.00
CA VAL A 53 -0.96 -1.34 2.21
C VAL A 53 -0.91 -0.40 1.02
N ARG A 54 -0.56 0.85 1.28
CA ARG A 54 -0.41 1.87 0.23
C ARG A 54 1.01 2.42 0.26
N PRO A 55 1.96 1.70 -0.38
CA PRO A 55 3.32 2.23 -0.49
C PRO A 55 3.34 3.50 -1.35
N GLY A 56 4.16 4.45 -0.95
CA GLY A 56 4.43 5.65 -1.74
C GLY A 56 5.73 5.47 -2.51
N LEU A 57 6.68 6.39 -2.30
CA LEU A 57 7.97 6.33 -2.96
C LEU A 57 8.90 5.35 -2.24
N ILE A 58 9.15 4.22 -2.89
CA ILE A 58 9.97 3.14 -2.34
C ILE A 58 11.16 2.92 -3.27
N TYR A 59 12.33 2.71 -2.69
CA TYR A 59 13.55 2.41 -3.44
C TYR A 59 13.45 0.99 -4.02
N THR A 60 13.03 0.90 -5.29
CA THR A 60 12.88 -0.38 -5.99
C THR A 60 13.38 -0.24 -7.42
N ASP A 61 13.59 -1.38 -8.07
CA ASP A 61 13.99 -1.42 -9.47
C ASP A 61 12.89 -0.98 -10.44
N ILE A 62 11.65 -0.88 -9.97
CA ILE A 62 10.54 -0.50 -10.84
C ILE A 62 10.71 0.90 -11.42
N HIS A 63 11.35 1.81 -10.67
CA HIS A 63 11.61 3.16 -11.15
C HIS A 63 12.66 3.17 -12.27
N ALA A 64 13.68 2.32 -12.14
CA ALA A 64 14.67 2.15 -13.18
C ALA A 64 14.04 1.56 -14.44
N SER A 65 13.18 0.56 -14.30
CA SER A 65 12.45 -0.05 -15.41
C SER A 65 11.55 0.96 -16.11
N GLY A 66 11.02 1.93 -15.37
CA GLY A 66 10.20 2.99 -15.92
C GLY A 66 10.99 4.13 -16.55
N GLY A 67 12.32 4.01 -16.63
CA GLY A 67 13.17 5.02 -17.24
C GLY A 67 13.53 6.18 -16.35
N GLU A 68 13.26 6.09 -15.05
CA GLU A 68 13.58 7.17 -14.11
C GLU A 68 14.19 6.59 -12.84
N PRO A 69 15.42 6.08 -12.90
CA PRO A 69 16.06 5.44 -11.75
C PRO A 69 16.29 6.38 -10.56
N GLY A 70 16.41 7.69 -10.81
CA GLY A 70 16.59 8.69 -9.75
C GLY A 70 15.31 9.30 -9.23
N ARG A 71 14.14 8.74 -9.56
CA ARG A 71 12.86 9.37 -9.21
C ARG A 71 12.70 9.61 -7.70
N VAL A 72 13.04 8.61 -6.88
CA VAL A 72 12.88 8.74 -5.43
C VAL A 72 13.77 9.88 -4.91
N ASP A 73 15.03 9.89 -5.34
CA ASP A 73 15.95 10.95 -4.91
C ASP A 73 15.52 12.32 -5.43
N ARG A 74 14.93 12.38 -6.62
CA ARG A 74 14.46 13.63 -7.21
C ARG A 74 13.32 14.25 -6.40
N VAL A 75 12.41 13.44 -5.87
CA VAL A 75 11.19 13.95 -5.23
C VAL A 75 11.15 13.77 -3.72
N LYS A 76 12.15 13.12 -3.12
CA LYS A 76 12.13 12.82 -1.69
C LYS A 76 12.02 14.06 -0.80
N SER A 77 12.53 15.18 -1.25
CA SER A 77 12.46 16.43 -0.48
C SER A 77 11.03 16.93 -0.32
N MET A 78 10.10 16.46 -1.13
CA MET A 78 8.68 16.81 -1.03
C MET A 78 7.94 15.95 -0.02
N LEU A 79 8.60 14.94 0.53
CA LEU A 79 8.01 14.05 1.53
C LEU A 79 8.30 14.58 2.93
N PRO A 80 7.32 14.53 3.85
CA PRO A 80 7.58 14.95 5.23
C PRO A 80 8.77 14.26 5.89
N MET A 81 8.98 12.95 5.63
CA MET A 81 10.12 12.23 6.18
C MET A 81 11.42 12.43 5.41
N GLN A 82 11.38 13.17 4.29
CA GLN A 82 12.56 13.55 3.51
C GLN A 82 13.36 12.37 2.95
N ARG A 83 12.71 11.22 2.78
CA ARG A 83 13.34 10.03 2.18
C ARG A 83 12.28 9.12 1.59
N GLY A 84 12.69 8.28 0.65
CA GLY A 84 11.87 7.17 0.20
C GLY A 84 11.90 6.03 1.21
N GLY A 85 10.99 5.10 1.09
CA GLY A 85 10.96 3.91 1.92
C GLY A 85 11.81 2.78 1.34
N GLN A 86 12.18 1.83 2.18
CA GLN A 86 12.90 0.65 1.75
C GLN A 86 11.90 -0.50 1.56
N PRO A 87 12.16 -1.43 0.62
CA PRO A 87 11.26 -2.58 0.43
C PRO A 87 10.99 -3.37 1.70
N VAL A 88 11.98 -3.48 2.59
CA VAL A 88 11.79 -4.20 3.86
C VAL A 88 10.75 -3.52 4.75
N GLU A 89 10.61 -2.20 4.67
CA GLU A 89 9.60 -1.50 5.45
C GLU A 89 8.19 -1.87 5.00
N VAL A 90 8.00 -2.05 3.70
CA VAL A 90 6.71 -2.53 3.15
C VAL A 90 6.47 -3.97 3.58
N ALA A 91 7.50 -4.82 3.47
CA ALA A 91 7.40 -6.23 3.85
C ALA A 91 7.05 -6.40 5.32
N GLN A 92 7.64 -5.60 6.20
CA GLN A 92 7.36 -5.65 7.64
C GLN A 92 5.90 -5.30 7.94
N ALA A 93 5.35 -4.30 7.25
CA ALA A 93 3.96 -3.92 7.41
C ALA A 93 3.02 -5.05 6.98
N ILE A 94 3.32 -5.69 5.84
CA ILE A 94 2.52 -6.81 5.34
C ILE A 94 2.54 -7.97 6.33
N VAL A 95 3.72 -8.34 6.81
CA VAL A 95 3.87 -9.44 7.76
C VAL A 95 3.09 -9.15 9.05
N TRP A 96 3.14 -7.91 9.55
CA TRP A 96 2.39 -7.54 10.75
C TRP A 96 0.88 -7.69 10.53
N LEU A 97 0.37 -7.23 9.39
CA LEU A 97 -1.06 -7.34 9.08
C LEU A 97 -1.50 -8.80 8.94
N LEU A 98 -0.60 -9.68 8.50
CA LEU A 98 -0.90 -11.11 8.37
C LEU A 98 -0.79 -11.85 9.70
N SER A 99 -0.19 -11.25 10.71
CA SER A 99 0.06 -11.90 11.99
C SER A 99 -1.13 -11.75 12.95
N ASP A 100 -1.11 -12.56 14.01
CA ASP A 100 -2.13 -12.49 15.05
C ASP A 100 -2.07 -11.18 15.83
N LYS A 101 -0.98 -10.43 15.72
CA LYS A 101 -0.86 -9.11 16.36
C LYS A 101 -1.85 -8.10 15.79
N ALA A 102 -2.32 -8.32 14.56
CA ALA A 102 -3.31 -7.49 13.92
C ALA A 102 -4.72 -8.12 14.00
N SER A 103 -5.00 -8.88 15.03
CA SER A 103 -6.20 -9.71 15.12
C SER A 103 -7.53 -8.94 15.09
N TYR A 104 -7.52 -7.66 15.44
CA TYR A 104 -8.74 -6.83 15.40
C TYR A 104 -8.70 -5.81 14.25
N VAL A 105 -7.85 -6.05 13.23
CA VAL A 105 -7.67 -5.13 12.10
C VAL A 105 -8.20 -5.78 10.84
N THR A 106 -9.23 -5.21 10.25
CA THR A 106 -9.75 -5.61 8.94
C THR A 106 -10.37 -4.39 8.27
N GLY A 107 -10.32 -4.35 6.95
CA GLY A 107 -10.82 -3.21 6.19
C GLY A 107 -9.96 -1.96 6.33
N SER A 108 -8.72 -2.10 6.77
CA SER A 108 -7.83 -0.97 7.05
C SER A 108 -6.70 -0.90 6.03
N PHE A 109 -6.12 0.28 5.94
CA PHE A 109 -4.99 0.53 5.04
C PHE A 109 -3.85 1.16 5.82
N LEU A 110 -2.63 0.63 5.65
CA LEU A 110 -1.43 1.24 6.19
C LEU A 110 -0.79 2.10 5.11
N GLU A 111 -0.63 3.39 5.41
CA GLU A 111 0.03 4.33 4.52
C GLU A 111 1.54 4.24 4.75
N LEU A 112 2.26 3.81 3.73
CA LEU A 112 3.72 3.64 3.80
C LEU A 112 4.36 4.66 2.85
N ALA A 113 4.13 5.93 3.13
CA ALA A 113 4.39 7.01 2.18
C ALA A 113 5.19 8.17 2.78
N GLY A 114 5.84 7.98 3.93
CA GLY A 114 6.69 9.00 4.51
C GLY A 114 5.96 10.25 4.97
N GLY A 115 4.66 10.14 5.26
CA GLY A 115 3.84 11.24 5.74
C GLY A 115 2.97 11.90 4.68
N LYS A 116 3.14 11.50 3.44
CA LYS A 116 2.32 12.05 2.36
C LYS A 116 1.11 11.17 2.09
#